data_33198d5d2bd9cd66c34b84a74c82b604
#
_entry.id   33198d5d2bd9cd66c34b84a74c82b604
#
_cell.length_a   1.000
_cell.length_b   1.000
_cell.length_c   1.000
_cell.angle_alpha   90.00
_cell.angle_beta   90.00
_cell.angle_gamma   90.00
#
_symmetry.space_group_name_H-M   'P 1'
#
loop_
_entity.id
_entity.type
_entity.pdbx_description
1 polymer ?
#
loop_
_entity_poly.entity_id
_entity_poly.type
_entity_poly.pdbx_seq_one_letter_code
_entity_poly.pdbx_strand_id
1 'polypeptide(L)'
;MHAPLKASRPADVEPQGQDGYGWYALLVLVVAYVFAFLDRQILNLLVEPLKRDLHLSDTQVSLLQGLSFALFLSIAGLPIGRLIDTRRRITILGCGVAFWSVMTAGCGLARGYLPLLGFRVGVGIGEATMTPSAYSLIGDYFSARRLGLAVGLYSMGAYFGSGLALVLGAQITAAVPQGMVDLPLLGSLHGWQVIFLIIGLPGLLVALWVASLKEPRRTDTAAGALSGKPSLGEVAAYFRANAMVITLVNLCVTFAAMSLYGLAAWVPSFFIRTFGLTAGEVGRTFGLIIMIVGPVGSLGSGLLGDALKSRGLRNGRLIVMSAGALCAAPFALAAMTAHTATAAFVLLAPTVLFLTLAIGSGPATLQEITPNRMRGMQHAVAVLAVNLIGLGLGPTLIALLTDLVFRDERRLWLSLAVAAPSLLLVSSGCGLLALRPYLGGLERLRSRSDA
;
A
#
# COMPACT_ATOMS: atom_id res chain seq x y z
N MET A 1 -31.03 -37.19 43.26
CA MET A 1 -31.42 -35.83 42.76
C MET A 1 -30.21 -34.92 42.83
N HIS A 2 -29.35 -34.92 41.81
CA HIS A 2 -28.17 -34.05 41.72
C HIS A 2 -28.44 -32.99 40.65
N ALA A 3 -28.50 -31.71 41.08
CA ALA A 3 -28.63 -30.57 40.21
C ALA A 3 -27.32 -30.38 39.43
N PRO A 4 -27.31 -30.07 38.11
CA PRO A 4 -26.12 -29.77 37.39
C PRO A 4 -25.59 -28.40 37.78
N LEU A 5 -24.32 -28.34 38.20
CA LEU A 5 -23.53 -27.11 38.38
C LEU A 5 -23.49 -26.32 37.05
N LYS A 6 -24.16 -25.18 37.01
CA LYS A 6 -23.98 -24.18 35.97
C LYS A 6 -22.52 -23.71 36.01
N ALA A 7 -21.73 -24.15 35.04
CA ALA A 7 -20.43 -23.54 34.79
C ALA A 7 -20.66 -22.05 34.48
N SER A 8 -20.30 -21.17 35.42
CA SER A 8 -20.25 -19.74 35.20
C SER A 8 -19.23 -19.48 34.11
N ARG A 9 -19.67 -18.91 32.95
CA ARG A 9 -18.78 -18.30 31.98
C ARG A 9 -17.89 -17.33 32.74
N PRO A 10 -16.56 -17.32 32.48
CA PRO A 10 -15.72 -16.27 33.02
C PRO A 10 -16.29 -14.94 32.52
N ALA A 11 -16.64 -14.06 33.43
CA ALA A 11 -17.08 -12.72 33.15
C ALA A 11 -16.01 -12.08 32.24
N ASP A 12 -16.47 -11.55 31.10
CA ASP A 12 -15.66 -10.73 30.22
C ASP A 12 -15.07 -9.60 31.09
N VAL A 13 -13.80 -9.73 31.47
CA VAL A 13 -13.04 -8.65 32.07
C VAL A 13 -12.79 -7.67 30.96
N GLU A 14 -13.75 -6.77 30.74
CA GLU A 14 -13.51 -5.59 29.89
C GLU A 14 -12.31 -4.85 30.48
N PRO A 15 -11.29 -4.57 29.68
CA PRO A 15 -10.20 -3.73 30.13
C PRO A 15 -10.71 -2.29 30.24
N GLN A 16 -11.31 -1.98 31.40
CA GLN A 16 -11.73 -0.63 31.75
C GLN A 16 -10.49 0.27 31.78
N GLY A 17 -10.43 1.26 30.88
CA GLY A 17 -9.45 2.35 30.89
C GLY A 17 -8.38 2.34 29.78
N GLN A 18 -8.32 1.35 28.88
CA GLN A 18 -7.32 1.32 27.80
C GLN A 18 -7.78 2.01 26.50
N ASP A 19 -9.06 2.26 26.33
CA ASP A 19 -9.61 2.83 25.08
C ASP A 19 -9.04 4.21 24.73
N GLY A 20 -8.87 5.10 25.71
CA GLY A 20 -8.29 6.43 25.47
C GLY A 20 -6.84 6.35 25.00
N TYR A 21 -6.06 5.45 25.64
CA TYR A 21 -4.68 5.24 25.25
C TYR A 21 -4.56 4.52 23.89
N GLY A 22 -5.46 3.59 23.58
CA GLY A 22 -5.52 2.91 22.28
C GLY A 22 -5.71 3.91 21.14
N TRP A 23 -6.58 4.91 21.29
CA TRP A 23 -6.78 5.96 20.28
C TRP A 23 -5.55 6.85 20.13
N TYR A 24 -4.88 7.20 21.24
CA TYR A 24 -3.60 7.92 21.16
C TYR A 24 -2.54 7.11 20.43
N ALA A 25 -2.39 5.83 20.76
CA ALA A 25 -1.45 4.94 20.08
C ALA A 25 -1.78 4.81 18.58
N LEU A 26 -3.06 4.69 18.22
CA LEU A 26 -3.51 4.67 16.83
C LEU A 26 -3.13 5.96 16.10
N LEU A 27 -3.31 7.12 16.72
CA LEU A 27 -2.89 8.40 16.13
C LEU A 27 -1.39 8.40 15.81
N VAL A 28 -0.54 7.98 16.77
CA VAL A 28 0.91 7.90 16.56
C VAL A 28 1.25 6.93 15.42
N LEU A 29 0.59 5.76 15.35
CA LEU A 29 0.79 4.80 14.27
C LEU A 29 0.35 5.35 12.92
N VAL A 30 -0.76 6.09 12.85
CA VAL A 30 -1.22 6.76 11.61
C VAL A 30 -0.24 7.83 11.18
N VAL A 31 0.29 8.65 12.10
CA VAL A 31 1.32 9.64 11.78
C VAL A 31 2.58 8.98 11.25
N ALA A 32 3.07 7.92 11.89
CA ALA A 32 4.22 7.16 11.39
C ALA A 32 3.95 6.59 9.98
N TYR A 33 2.72 6.15 9.71
CA TYR A 33 2.32 5.64 8.39
C TYR A 33 2.30 6.76 7.33
N VAL A 34 1.82 7.96 7.68
CA VAL A 34 1.89 9.14 6.81
C VAL A 34 3.33 9.48 6.46
N PHE A 35 4.26 9.42 7.42
CA PHE A 35 5.69 9.65 7.14
C PHE A 35 6.28 8.59 6.20
N ALA A 36 5.92 7.32 6.36
CA ALA A 36 6.33 6.27 5.42
C ALA A 36 5.83 6.56 3.98
N PHE A 37 4.60 7.05 3.83
CA PHE A 37 4.10 7.46 2.51
C PHE A 37 4.77 8.74 1.98
N LEU A 38 5.13 9.68 2.86
CA LEU A 38 5.87 10.88 2.47
C LEU A 38 7.21 10.51 1.83
N ASP A 39 7.96 9.60 2.46
CA ASP A 39 9.23 9.09 1.98
C ASP A 39 9.14 8.39 0.61
N ARG A 40 8.01 7.70 0.35
CA ARG A 40 7.76 7.05 -0.95
C ARG A 40 7.37 8.05 -2.03
N GLN A 41 6.40 8.92 -1.72
CA GLN A 41 5.76 9.77 -2.72
C GLN A 41 6.63 10.95 -3.13
N ILE A 42 7.53 11.43 -2.26
CA ILE A 42 8.40 12.55 -2.61
C ILE A 42 9.29 12.26 -3.81
N LEU A 43 9.76 11.01 -3.96
CA LEU A 43 10.57 10.61 -5.10
C LEU A 43 9.83 10.81 -6.42
N ASN A 44 8.50 10.61 -6.44
CA ASN A 44 7.67 10.78 -7.63
C ASN A 44 7.58 12.25 -8.09
N LEU A 45 7.73 13.19 -7.16
CA LEU A 45 7.80 14.64 -7.46
C LEU A 45 9.21 15.10 -7.85
N LEU A 46 10.23 14.30 -7.50
CA LEU A 46 11.65 14.63 -7.72
C LEU A 46 12.25 13.93 -8.95
N VAL A 47 11.46 13.24 -9.76
CA VAL A 47 11.94 12.49 -10.93
C VAL A 47 12.73 13.39 -11.87
N GLU A 48 12.19 14.52 -12.26
CA GLU A 48 12.82 15.41 -13.24
C GLU A 48 14.14 16.03 -12.75
N PRO A 49 14.23 16.59 -11.50
CA PRO A 49 15.51 17.05 -10.96
C PRO A 49 16.55 15.93 -10.83
N LEU A 50 16.16 14.75 -10.35
CA LEU A 50 17.05 13.59 -10.21
C LEU A 50 17.62 13.15 -11.56
N LYS A 51 16.76 13.04 -12.58
CA LYS A 51 17.20 12.67 -13.93
C LYS A 51 18.19 13.66 -14.50
N ARG A 52 17.89 14.96 -14.37
CA ARG A 52 18.76 16.02 -14.90
C ARG A 52 20.13 16.01 -14.23
N ASP A 53 20.17 15.89 -12.88
CA ASP A 53 21.39 16.07 -12.12
C ASP A 53 22.25 14.80 -12.06
N LEU A 54 21.65 13.62 -12.13
CA LEU A 54 22.32 12.31 -12.12
C LEU A 54 22.36 11.60 -13.49
N HIS A 55 21.83 12.23 -14.55
CA HIS A 55 21.75 11.67 -15.92
C HIS A 55 21.09 10.28 -15.99
N LEU A 56 19.95 10.12 -15.30
CA LEU A 56 19.26 8.83 -15.19
C LEU A 56 18.23 8.62 -16.32
N SER A 57 18.07 7.36 -16.75
CA SER A 57 16.94 6.95 -17.57
C SER A 57 15.67 6.80 -16.73
N ASP A 58 14.48 6.77 -17.39
CA ASP A 58 13.21 6.49 -16.73
C ASP A 58 13.23 5.11 -16.06
N THR A 59 13.86 4.11 -16.71
CA THR A 59 14.05 2.77 -16.13
C THR A 59 14.84 2.81 -14.82
N GLN A 60 15.97 3.53 -14.77
CA GLN A 60 16.75 3.66 -13.54
C GLN A 60 15.95 4.32 -12.42
N VAL A 61 15.18 5.38 -12.73
CA VAL A 61 14.30 6.02 -11.75
C VAL A 61 13.20 5.07 -11.27
N SER A 62 12.59 4.30 -12.17
CA SER A 62 11.56 3.33 -11.81
C SER A 62 12.07 2.25 -10.83
N LEU A 63 13.32 1.85 -10.95
CA LEU A 63 13.94 0.93 -10.00
C LEU A 63 14.06 1.54 -8.60
N LEU A 64 14.34 2.85 -8.51
CA LEU A 64 14.35 3.58 -7.22
C LEU A 64 12.94 3.73 -6.62
N GLN A 65 11.92 3.93 -7.46
CA GLN A 65 10.53 4.12 -7.04
C GLN A 65 9.85 2.80 -6.59
N GLY A 66 10.11 1.72 -7.32
CA GLY A 66 9.35 0.49 -7.21
C GLY A 66 10.15 -0.74 -6.84
N LEU A 67 10.89 -1.30 -7.80
CA LEU A 67 11.39 -2.67 -7.71
C LEU A 67 12.39 -2.88 -6.57
N SER A 68 13.39 -2.00 -6.42
CA SER A 68 14.38 -2.13 -5.35
C SER A 68 13.72 -2.04 -3.96
N PHE A 69 12.85 -1.08 -3.79
CA PHE A 69 12.10 -0.88 -2.56
C PHE A 69 11.18 -2.09 -2.25
N ALA A 70 10.37 -2.51 -3.20
CA ALA A 70 9.40 -3.60 -3.04
C ALA A 70 10.08 -4.95 -2.76
N LEU A 71 11.20 -5.23 -3.42
CA LEU A 71 11.96 -6.45 -3.23
C LEU A 71 12.49 -6.56 -1.80
N PHE A 72 13.17 -5.51 -1.32
CA PHE A 72 13.77 -5.54 0.01
C PHE A 72 12.75 -5.37 1.13
N LEU A 73 11.64 -4.62 0.91
CA LEU A 73 10.47 -4.61 1.79
C LEU A 73 9.93 -6.04 1.98
N SER A 74 9.81 -6.81 0.90
CA SER A 74 9.27 -8.17 0.92
C SER A 74 10.24 -9.17 1.55
N ILE A 75 11.52 -9.13 1.21
CA ILE A 75 12.55 -10.01 1.77
C ILE A 75 12.71 -9.76 3.27
N ALA A 76 12.83 -8.50 3.69
CA ALA A 76 12.98 -8.12 5.08
C ALA A 76 11.70 -8.38 5.91
N GLY A 77 10.53 -8.30 5.28
CA GLY A 77 9.25 -8.56 5.94
C GLY A 77 9.14 -9.96 6.57
N LEU A 78 9.76 -10.99 5.98
CA LEU A 78 9.72 -12.35 6.50
C LEU A 78 10.46 -12.50 7.86
N PRO A 79 11.76 -12.13 8.00
CA PRO A 79 12.45 -12.21 9.29
C PRO A 79 11.89 -11.19 10.30
N ILE A 80 11.50 -10.00 9.85
CA ILE A 80 10.92 -8.96 10.71
C ILE A 80 9.59 -9.44 11.30
N GLY A 81 8.74 -10.10 10.53
CA GLY A 81 7.50 -10.68 11.03
C GLY A 81 7.75 -11.64 12.20
N ARG A 82 8.72 -12.56 12.07
CA ARG A 82 9.12 -13.47 13.17
C ARG A 82 9.67 -12.71 14.38
N LEU A 83 10.41 -11.63 14.16
CA LEU A 83 10.96 -10.82 15.23
C LEU A 83 9.85 -10.11 16.00
N ILE A 84 8.83 -9.59 15.30
CA ILE A 84 7.63 -8.96 15.87
C ILE A 84 6.84 -9.95 16.73
N ASP A 85 6.76 -11.22 16.33
CA ASP A 85 6.07 -12.27 17.10
C ASP A 85 6.77 -12.58 18.43
N THR A 86 8.10 -12.39 18.53
CA THR A 86 8.92 -12.83 19.68
C THR A 86 9.43 -11.70 20.55
N ARG A 87 9.54 -10.49 20.04
CA ARG A 87 10.14 -9.34 20.72
C ARG A 87 9.13 -8.21 20.94
N ARG A 88 9.56 -7.11 21.59
CA ARG A 88 8.74 -5.90 21.81
C ARG A 88 8.50 -5.19 20.48
N ARG A 89 7.23 -5.10 20.07
CA ARG A 89 6.79 -4.53 18.76
C ARG A 89 7.10 -3.04 18.67
N ILE A 90 6.90 -2.30 19.76
CA ILE A 90 7.19 -0.86 19.83
C ILE A 90 8.68 -0.59 19.58
N THR A 91 9.56 -1.39 20.19
CA THR A 91 11.01 -1.25 19.97
C THR A 91 11.38 -1.54 18.52
N ILE A 92 10.85 -2.63 17.93
CA ILE A 92 11.11 -2.98 16.53
C ILE A 92 10.61 -1.89 15.61
N LEU A 93 9.40 -1.40 15.83
CA LEU A 93 8.81 -0.33 15.03
C LEU A 93 9.59 0.97 15.17
N GLY A 94 9.92 1.40 16.39
CA GLY A 94 10.70 2.61 16.64
C GLY A 94 12.09 2.57 15.98
N CYS A 95 12.80 1.43 16.10
CA CYS A 95 14.07 1.22 15.41
C CYS A 95 13.89 1.23 13.87
N GLY A 96 12.82 0.62 13.36
CA GLY A 96 12.49 0.64 11.94
C GLY A 96 12.25 2.05 11.43
N VAL A 97 11.42 2.85 12.14
CA VAL A 97 11.15 4.26 11.80
C VAL A 97 12.44 5.07 11.80
N ALA A 98 13.28 4.94 12.85
CA ALA A 98 14.56 5.62 12.92
C ALA A 98 15.48 5.23 11.76
N PHE A 99 15.57 3.93 11.46
CA PHE A 99 16.43 3.41 10.41
C PHE A 99 16.00 3.94 9.03
N TRP A 100 14.71 3.81 8.64
CA TRP A 100 14.30 4.34 7.33
C TRP A 100 14.40 5.85 7.25
N SER A 101 14.18 6.59 8.35
CA SER A 101 14.33 8.05 8.39
C SER A 101 15.78 8.47 8.13
N VAL A 102 16.76 7.77 8.72
CA VAL A 102 18.19 7.97 8.44
C VAL A 102 18.51 7.63 6.98
N MET A 103 17.95 6.53 6.45
CA MET A 103 18.16 6.16 5.05
C MET A 103 17.54 7.19 4.09
N THR A 104 16.35 7.73 4.40
CA THR A 104 15.73 8.81 3.62
C THR A 104 16.60 10.07 3.65
N ALA A 105 17.08 10.49 4.83
CA ALA A 105 18.03 11.60 4.92
C ALA A 105 19.34 11.30 4.15
N GLY A 106 19.81 10.06 4.20
CA GLY A 106 20.96 9.58 3.42
C GLY A 106 20.77 9.72 1.91
N CYS A 107 19.54 9.55 1.39
CA CYS A 107 19.26 9.85 -0.02
C CYS A 107 19.67 11.29 -0.38
N GLY A 108 19.47 12.25 0.54
CA GLY A 108 19.91 13.64 0.37
C GLY A 108 21.43 13.84 0.36
N LEU A 109 22.22 12.85 0.78
CA LEU A 109 23.68 12.88 0.72
C LEU A 109 24.24 12.06 -0.44
N ALA A 110 23.40 11.42 -1.23
CA ALA A 110 23.82 10.60 -2.36
C ALA A 110 24.40 11.48 -3.49
N ARG A 111 25.58 11.09 -3.97
CA ARG A 111 26.28 11.77 -5.08
C ARG A 111 26.25 10.98 -6.39
N GLY A 112 25.32 10.02 -6.51
CA GLY A 112 25.18 9.20 -7.71
C GLY A 112 24.10 8.12 -7.53
N TYR A 113 23.83 7.37 -8.59
CA TYR A 113 22.77 6.38 -8.64
C TYR A 113 22.92 5.24 -7.62
N LEU A 114 24.10 4.63 -7.52
CA LEU A 114 24.31 3.46 -6.64
C LEU A 114 24.17 3.79 -5.14
N PRO A 115 24.75 4.87 -4.60
CA PRO A 115 24.48 5.30 -3.24
C PRO A 115 23.00 5.59 -3.00
N LEU A 116 22.32 6.28 -3.93
CA LEU A 116 20.89 6.56 -3.83
C LEU A 116 20.06 5.27 -3.79
N LEU A 117 20.38 4.31 -4.66
CA LEU A 117 19.76 2.98 -4.69
C LEU A 117 19.96 2.25 -3.35
N GLY A 118 21.18 2.27 -2.79
CA GLY A 118 21.47 1.67 -1.49
C GLY A 118 20.65 2.25 -0.36
N PHE A 119 20.52 3.57 -0.30
CA PHE A 119 19.66 4.23 0.69
C PHE A 119 18.18 3.87 0.48
N ARG A 120 17.68 3.80 -0.76
CA ARG A 120 16.30 3.38 -1.06
C ARG A 120 16.02 1.94 -0.64
N VAL A 121 16.98 1.03 -0.82
CA VAL A 121 16.92 -0.34 -0.28
C VAL A 121 16.80 -0.29 1.25
N GLY A 122 17.62 0.52 1.91
CA GLY A 122 17.54 0.72 3.37
C GLY A 122 16.18 1.23 3.83
N VAL A 123 15.58 2.19 3.13
CA VAL A 123 14.21 2.65 3.40
C VAL A 123 13.24 1.47 3.35
N GLY A 124 13.27 0.65 2.28
CA GLY A 124 12.40 -0.54 2.15
C GLY A 124 12.55 -1.54 3.30
N ILE A 125 13.78 -1.80 3.76
CA ILE A 125 14.06 -2.67 4.92
C ILE A 125 13.44 -2.09 6.20
N GLY A 126 13.64 -0.80 6.46
CA GLY A 126 13.07 -0.15 7.65
C GLY A 126 11.55 -0.16 7.67
N GLU A 127 10.92 0.19 6.54
CA GLU A 127 9.46 0.22 6.41
C GLU A 127 8.80 -1.16 6.51
N ALA A 128 9.53 -2.25 6.32
CA ALA A 128 9.01 -3.61 6.52
C ALA A 128 8.54 -3.86 7.96
N THR A 129 8.99 -3.04 8.93
CA THR A 129 8.53 -3.12 10.33
C THR A 129 7.12 -2.53 10.53
N MET A 130 6.68 -1.60 9.66
CA MET A 130 5.52 -0.73 9.91
C MET A 130 4.21 -1.50 9.97
N THR A 131 3.80 -2.09 8.87
CA THR A 131 2.48 -2.72 8.73
C THR A 131 2.25 -3.89 9.71
N PRO A 132 3.16 -4.87 9.84
CA PRO A 132 2.94 -6.00 10.75
C PRO A 132 2.96 -5.58 12.22
N SER A 133 3.83 -4.62 12.62
CA SER A 133 3.82 -4.09 13.99
C SER A 133 2.54 -3.35 14.30
N ALA A 134 2.08 -2.48 13.39
CA ALA A 134 0.88 -1.68 13.60
C ALA A 134 -0.38 -2.55 13.75
N TYR A 135 -0.61 -3.52 12.85
CA TYR A 135 -1.77 -4.42 12.98
C TYR A 135 -1.73 -5.25 14.26
N SER A 136 -0.56 -5.75 14.65
CA SER A 136 -0.40 -6.50 15.90
C SER A 136 -0.66 -5.63 17.15
N LEU A 137 -0.16 -4.39 17.17
CA LEU A 137 -0.40 -3.44 18.27
C LEU A 137 -1.87 -3.03 18.35
N ILE A 138 -2.51 -2.70 17.21
CA ILE A 138 -3.93 -2.35 17.16
C ILE A 138 -4.80 -3.51 17.65
N GLY A 139 -4.45 -4.76 17.31
CA GLY A 139 -5.16 -5.96 17.76
C GLY A 139 -5.19 -6.08 19.29
N ASP A 140 -4.11 -5.67 19.97
CA ASP A 140 -4.00 -5.76 21.43
C ASP A 140 -4.44 -4.48 22.17
N TYR A 141 -4.48 -3.31 21.49
CA TYR A 141 -4.97 -2.07 22.12
C TYR A 141 -6.49 -1.97 22.14
N PHE A 142 -7.21 -2.62 21.19
CA PHE A 142 -8.63 -2.45 21.02
C PHE A 142 -9.43 -3.73 21.32
N SER A 143 -10.58 -3.57 21.96
CA SER A 143 -11.53 -4.65 22.14
C SER A 143 -12.12 -5.11 20.80
N ALA A 144 -12.62 -6.34 20.72
CA ALA A 144 -13.23 -6.91 19.51
C ALA A 144 -14.32 -6.01 18.89
N ARG A 145 -15.05 -5.26 19.73
CA ARG A 145 -16.11 -4.32 19.30
C ARG A 145 -15.56 -3.11 18.53
N ARG A 146 -14.36 -2.62 18.87
CA ARG A 146 -13.74 -1.41 18.29
C ARG A 146 -12.62 -1.72 17.31
N LEU A 147 -12.13 -2.94 17.30
CA LEU A 147 -11.02 -3.39 16.46
C LEU A 147 -11.26 -3.10 14.97
N GLY A 148 -12.48 -3.39 14.48
CA GLY A 148 -12.82 -3.14 13.07
C GLY A 148 -12.72 -1.67 12.69
N LEU A 149 -13.16 -0.76 13.56
CA LEU A 149 -13.04 0.69 13.34
C LEU A 149 -11.59 1.15 13.37
N ALA A 150 -10.80 0.69 14.35
CA ALA A 150 -9.39 1.06 14.48
C ALA A 150 -8.55 0.59 13.27
N VAL A 151 -8.75 -0.66 12.84
CA VAL A 151 -8.11 -1.21 11.63
C VAL A 151 -8.55 -0.46 10.39
N GLY A 152 -9.84 -0.11 10.27
CA GLY A 152 -10.38 0.68 9.16
C GLY A 152 -9.71 2.07 9.08
N LEU A 153 -9.64 2.79 10.19
CA LEU A 153 -8.99 4.10 10.26
C LEU A 153 -7.49 4.03 9.92
N TYR A 154 -6.77 3.03 10.43
CA TYR A 154 -5.37 2.80 10.07
C TYR A 154 -5.22 2.53 8.56
N SER A 155 -6.05 1.67 8.00
CA SER A 155 -6.00 1.31 6.57
C SER A 155 -6.32 2.49 5.65
N MET A 156 -7.25 3.38 6.05
CA MET A 156 -7.52 4.64 5.34
C MET A 156 -6.32 5.58 5.34
N GLY A 157 -5.44 5.45 6.35
CA GLY A 157 -4.18 6.18 6.46
C GLY A 157 -3.28 6.03 5.23
N ALA A 158 -3.40 4.93 4.48
CA ALA A 158 -2.66 4.73 3.24
C ALA A 158 -3.00 5.77 2.16
N TYR A 159 -4.30 5.97 1.88
CA TYR A 159 -4.75 6.94 0.88
C TYR A 159 -4.59 8.37 1.37
N PHE A 160 -4.95 8.61 2.63
CA PHE A 160 -4.80 9.92 3.26
C PHE A 160 -3.31 10.31 3.33
N GLY A 161 -2.45 9.37 3.75
CA GLY A 161 -1.00 9.55 3.80
C GLY A 161 -0.39 9.79 2.43
N SER A 162 -0.77 9.02 1.41
CA SER A 162 -0.28 9.21 0.04
C SER A 162 -0.66 10.58 -0.53
N GLY A 163 -1.92 10.98 -0.35
CA GLY A 163 -2.38 12.28 -0.85
C GLY A 163 -1.75 13.45 -0.09
N LEU A 164 -1.72 13.36 1.25
CA LEU A 164 -1.07 14.38 2.10
C LEU A 164 0.43 14.49 1.80
N ALA A 165 1.09 13.35 1.57
CA ALA A 165 2.51 13.31 1.19
C ALA A 165 2.78 14.07 -0.11
N LEU A 166 1.92 13.91 -1.11
CA LEU A 166 2.03 14.68 -2.36
C LEU A 166 1.78 16.18 -2.14
N VAL A 167 0.77 16.55 -1.34
CA VAL A 167 0.48 17.95 -1.03
C VAL A 167 1.62 18.60 -0.24
N LEU A 168 2.11 17.94 0.82
CA LEU A 168 3.25 18.44 1.61
C LEU A 168 4.54 18.45 0.79
N GLY A 169 4.80 17.39 0.04
CA GLY A 169 5.94 17.29 -0.87
C GLY A 169 5.94 18.40 -1.92
N ALA A 170 4.78 18.75 -2.45
CA ALA A 170 4.60 19.87 -3.38
C ALA A 170 4.98 21.22 -2.74
N GLN A 171 4.57 21.46 -1.50
CA GLN A 171 4.91 22.68 -0.77
C GLN A 171 6.40 22.76 -0.45
N ILE A 172 7.00 21.65 -0.01
CA ILE A 172 8.45 21.56 0.26
C ILE A 172 9.24 21.79 -1.03
N THR A 173 8.83 21.16 -2.14
CA THR A 173 9.48 21.32 -3.45
C THR A 173 9.38 22.76 -3.96
N ALA A 174 8.26 23.43 -3.71
CA ALA A 174 8.08 24.84 -4.09
C ALA A 174 8.89 25.81 -3.21
N ALA A 175 9.16 25.44 -1.96
CA ALA A 175 9.91 26.28 -1.00
C ALA A 175 11.43 26.14 -1.15
N VAL A 176 11.93 25.03 -1.72
CA VAL A 176 13.37 24.78 -1.89
C VAL A 176 13.81 25.23 -3.29
N PRO A 177 14.90 26.02 -3.41
CA PRO A 177 15.45 26.40 -4.70
C PRO A 177 15.80 25.20 -5.58
N GLN A 178 15.52 25.30 -6.88
CA GLN A 178 15.77 24.22 -7.87
C GLN A 178 17.27 24.02 -8.18
N GLY A 179 18.13 24.96 -7.78
CA GLY A 179 19.58 24.93 -8.01
C GLY A 179 20.38 24.37 -6.85
N MET A 180 21.65 24.78 -6.78
CA MET A 180 22.53 24.47 -5.64
C MET A 180 22.13 25.31 -4.44
N VAL A 181 22.12 24.71 -3.27
CA VAL A 181 21.84 25.32 -1.98
C VAL A 181 23.07 25.12 -1.09
N ASP A 182 23.65 26.18 -0.63
CA ASP A 182 24.83 26.14 0.26
C ASP A 182 24.36 25.94 1.72
N LEU A 183 24.73 24.83 2.30
CA LEU A 183 24.47 24.54 3.70
C LEU A 183 25.76 24.61 4.52
N PRO A 184 25.77 25.29 5.69
CA PRO A 184 26.99 25.59 6.46
C PRO A 184 27.84 24.38 6.85
N LEU A 185 27.20 23.18 7.04
CA LEU A 185 27.89 21.97 7.48
C LEU A 185 28.03 20.92 6.38
N LEU A 186 27.23 20.98 5.32
CA LEU A 186 27.13 19.95 4.29
C LEU A 186 27.65 20.39 2.93
N GLY A 187 28.01 21.67 2.81
CA GLY A 187 28.46 22.28 1.54
C GLY A 187 27.29 22.52 0.58
N SER A 188 27.60 22.58 -0.72
CA SER A 188 26.62 22.83 -1.76
C SER A 188 25.87 21.54 -2.13
N LEU A 189 24.57 21.53 -1.95
CA LEU A 189 23.67 20.41 -2.27
C LEU A 189 22.66 20.83 -3.32
N HIS A 190 22.25 19.89 -4.18
CA HIS A 190 21.10 20.10 -5.09
C HIS A 190 19.79 20.23 -4.31
N GLY A 191 18.83 20.98 -4.83
CA GLY A 191 17.53 21.17 -4.16
C GLY A 191 16.82 19.86 -3.79
N TRP A 192 16.87 18.83 -4.65
CA TRP A 192 16.29 17.53 -4.34
C TRP A 192 16.98 16.83 -3.15
N GLN A 193 18.28 17.02 -2.95
CA GLN A 193 19.02 16.49 -1.80
C GLN A 193 18.54 17.14 -0.49
N VAL A 194 18.35 18.45 -0.52
CA VAL A 194 17.82 19.22 0.63
C VAL A 194 16.40 18.74 0.98
N ILE A 195 15.56 18.44 -0.02
CA ILE A 195 14.21 17.95 0.20
C ILE A 195 14.23 16.59 0.94
N PHE A 196 15.12 15.65 0.56
CA PHE A 196 15.27 14.38 1.29
C PHE A 196 15.71 14.58 2.74
N LEU A 197 16.58 15.56 3.02
CA LEU A 197 16.96 15.90 4.40
C LEU A 197 15.80 16.48 5.20
N ILE A 198 15.02 17.40 4.60
CA ILE A 198 13.83 18.00 5.24
C ILE A 198 12.77 16.96 5.58
N ILE A 199 12.65 15.92 4.78
CA ILE A 199 11.65 14.85 4.98
C ILE A 199 12.18 13.78 5.93
N GLY A 200 13.42 13.33 5.76
CA GLY A 200 13.99 12.23 6.53
C GLY A 200 14.25 12.61 7.98
N LEU A 201 14.84 13.77 8.26
CA LEU A 201 15.22 14.14 9.63
C LEU A 201 14.05 14.23 10.63
N PRO A 202 12.89 14.82 10.29
CA PRO A 202 11.73 14.84 11.21
C PRO A 202 11.19 13.45 11.53
N GLY A 203 11.39 12.46 10.67
CA GLY A 203 11.03 11.08 10.94
C GLY A 203 11.71 10.50 12.18
N LEU A 204 12.89 11.02 12.58
CA LEU A 204 13.53 10.64 13.85
C LEU A 204 12.74 11.09 15.07
N LEU A 205 12.06 12.22 15.00
CA LEU A 205 11.14 12.67 16.06
C LEU A 205 9.93 11.72 16.14
N VAL A 206 9.43 11.28 14.99
CA VAL A 206 8.36 10.27 14.95
C VAL A 206 8.85 8.95 15.52
N ALA A 207 10.09 8.54 15.26
CA ALA A 207 10.68 7.34 15.85
C ALA A 207 10.72 7.41 17.38
N LEU A 208 11.14 8.54 17.95
CA LEU A 208 11.13 8.79 19.39
C LEU A 208 9.70 8.78 19.93
N TRP A 209 8.75 9.37 19.21
CA TRP A 209 7.34 9.36 19.61
C TRP A 209 6.77 7.94 19.62
N VAL A 210 7.03 7.13 18.59
CA VAL A 210 6.67 5.70 18.58
C VAL A 210 7.33 4.95 19.74
N ALA A 211 8.62 5.18 20.00
CA ALA A 211 9.35 4.54 21.09
C ALA A 211 8.79 4.88 22.50
N SER A 212 8.09 6.01 22.64
CA SER A 212 7.43 6.43 23.88
C SER A 212 6.11 5.70 24.16
N LEU A 213 5.57 4.94 23.21
CA LEU A 213 4.35 4.16 23.42
C LEU A 213 4.55 3.05 24.43
N LYS A 214 3.47 2.68 25.13
CA LYS A 214 3.47 1.54 26.07
C LYS A 214 3.15 0.25 25.31
N GLU A 215 4.01 -0.76 25.43
CA GLU A 215 3.76 -2.09 24.84
C GLU A 215 2.52 -2.72 25.47
N PRO A 216 1.45 -3.04 24.72
CA PRO A 216 0.29 -3.73 25.24
C PRO A 216 0.63 -5.19 25.55
N ARG A 217 -0.07 -5.76 26.55
CA ARG A 217 0.03 -7.20 26.81
C ARG A 217 -0.51 -7.98 25.60
N ARG A 218 0.19 -9.04 25.21
CA ARG A 218 -0.27 -9.91 24.10
C ARG A 218 -1.48 -10.72 24.56
N THR A 219 -2.58 -10.58 23.83
CA THR A 219 -3.85 -11.29 24.15
C THR A 219 -3.96 -12.64 23.43
N ASP A 220 -3.18 -12.88 22.37
CA ASP A 220 -3.31 -14.05 21.50
C ASP A 220 -2.71 -15.37 22.01
N THR A 221 -2.09 -15.39 23.20
CA THR A 221 -1.37 -16.57 23.68
C THR A 221 -2.27 -17.73 24.11
N ALA A 222 -3.55 -17.50 24.39
CA ALA A 222 -4.46 -18.54 24.88
C ALA A 222 -5.37 -19.14 23.79
N ALA A 223 -5.84 -18.37 22.83
CA ALA A 223 -6.78 -18.85 21.80
C ALA A 223 -6.10 -19.53 20.60
N GLY A 224 -4.87 -19.08 20.24
CA GLY A 224 -4.11 -19.67 19.13
C GLY A 224 -3.45 -21.01 19.43
N ALA A 225 -3.25 -21.33 20.71
CA ALA A 225 -2.62 -22.59 21.15
C ALA A 225 -3.57 -23.80 21.05
N LEU A 226 -4.88 -23.59 21.02
CA LEU A 226 -5.90 -24.65 21.01
C LEU A 226 -6.29 -25.13 19.62
N SER A 227 -6.04 -24.33 18.56
CA SER A 227 -6.23 -24.78 17.18
C SER A 227 -4.87 -25.02 16.53
N GLY A 228 -4.46 -26.27 16.38
CA GLY A 228 -3.18 -26.64 15.76
C GLY A 228 -2.93 -25.86 14.47
N LYS A 229 -1.74 -25.28 14.33
CA LYS A 229 -1.34 -24.60 13.10
C LYS A 229 -1.42 -25.60 11.94
N PRO A 230 -2.02 -25.22 10.79
CA PRO A 230 -2.07 -26.13 9.64
C PRO A 230 -0.64 -26.47 9.22
N SER A 231 -0.40 -27.73 8.88
CA SER A 231 0.89 -28.14 8.32
C SER A 231 1.12 -27.50 6.95
N LEU A 232 2.37 -27.30 6.58
CA LEU A 232 2.71 -26.78 5.24
C LEU A 232 2.14 -27.66 4.12
N GLY A 233 2.02 -28.97 4.37
CA GLY A 233 1.41 -29.93 3.44
C GLY A 233 -0.10 -29.67 3.26
N GLU A 234 -0.85 -29.43 4.33
CA GLU A 234 -2.27 -29.08 4.28
C GLU A 234 -2.52 -27.77 3.56
N VAL A 235 -1.68 -26.74 3.83
CA VAL A 235 -1.74 -25.46 3.13
C VAL A 235 -1.48 -25.65 1.64
N ALA A 236 -0.40 -26.35 1.28
CA ALA A 236 -0.07 -26.63 -0.11
C ALA A 236 -1.17 -27.42 -0.84
N ALA A 237 -1.75 -28.43 -0.19
CA ALA A 237 -2.88 -29.19 -0.73
C ALA A 237 -4.11 -28.32 -0.96
N TYR A 238 -4.44 -27.43 0.00
CA TYR A 238 -5.54 -26.49 -0.14
C TYR A 238 -5.33 -25.51 -1.30
N PHE A 239 -4.14 -24.91 -1.39
CA PHE A 239 -3.79 -23.97 -2.47
C PHE A 239 -3.82 -24.67 -3.83
N ARG A 240 -3.32 -25.90 -3.92
CA ARG A 240 -3.36 -26.68 -5.15
C ARG A 240 -4.78 -27.03 -5.57
N ALA A 241 -5.65 -27.46 -4.63
CA ALA A 241 -7.05 -27.78 -4.89
C ALA A 241 -7.90 -26.56 -5.31
N ASN A 242 -7.50 -25.34 -4.92
CA ASN A 242 -8.18 -24.11 -5.24
C ASN A 242 -7.31 -23.16 -6.08
N ALA A 243 -6.27 -23.69 -6.74
CA ALA A 243 -5.24 -22.89 -7.41
C ALA A 243 -5.84 -21.89 -8.41
N MET A 244 -6.80 -22.32 -9.22
CA MET A 244 -7.42 -21.48 -10.24
C MET A 244 -8.08 -20.22 -9.63
N VAL A 245 -8.95 -20.39 -8.64
CA VAL A 245 -9.67 -19.26 -8.05
C VAL A 245 -8.75 -18.37 -7.24
N ILE A 246 -7.84 -18.94 -6.45
CA ILE A 246 -6.87 -18.20 -5.65
C ILE A 246 -5.96 -17.36 -6.57
N THR A 247 -5.43 -17.96 -7.64
CA THR A 247 -4.55 -17.28 -8.59
C THR A 247 -5.28 -16.17 -9.32
N LEU A 248 -6.48 -16.44 -9.87
CA LEU A 248 -7.23 -15.43 -10.63
C LEU A 248 -7.64 -14.23 -9.75
N VAL A 249 -8.08 -14.45 -8.51
CA VAL A 249 -8.43 -13.35 -7.60
C VAL A 249 -7.17 -12.57 -7.18
N ASN A 250 -6.06 -13.25 -6.88
CA ASN A 250 -4.79 -12.56 -6.59
C ASN A 250 -4.30 -11.74 -7.81
N LEU A 251 -4.37 -12.28 -9.03
CA LEU A 251 -3.98 -11.56 -10.24
C LEU A 251 -4.90 -10.35 -10.51
N CYS A 252 -6.21 -10.48 -10.26
CA CYS A 252 -7.15 -9.37 -10.37
C CYS A 252 -6.70 -8.19 -9.48
N VAL A 253 -6.43 -8.42 -8.19
CA VAL A 253 -5.94 -7.38 -7.27
C VAL A 253 -4.56 -6.87 -7.67
N THR A 254 -3.66 -7.76 -8.05
CA THR A 254 -2.26 -7.44 -8.36
C THR A 254 -2.14 -6.56 -9.61
N PHE A 255 -2.88 -6.86 -10.68
CA PHE A 255 -2.85 -6.03 -11.90
C PHE A 255 -3.53 -4.67 -11.69
N ALA A 256 -4.59 -4.59 -10.88
CA ALA A 256 -5.17 -3.31 -10.48
C ALA A 256 -4.16 -2.49 -9.64
N ALA A 257 -3.47 -3.12 -8.69
CA ALA A 257 -2.43 -2.49 -7.90
C ALA A 257 -1.22 -2.06 -8.76
N MET A 258 -0.85 -2.86 -9.76
CA MET A 258 0.22 -2.52 -10.70
C MET A 258 -0.10 -1.25 -11.50
N SER A 259 -1.36 -1.10 -11.94
CA SER A 259 -1.84 0.14 -12.56
C SER A 259 -1.81 1.32 -11.58
N LEU A 260 -2.28 1.12 -10.32
CA LEU A 260 -2.28 2.16 -9.28
C LEU A 260 -0.88 2.69 -9.01
N TYR A 261 0.07 1.80 -8.73
CA TYR A 261 1.44 2.20 -8.41
C TYR A 261 2.18 2.78 -9.62
N GLY A 262 1.91 2.26 -10.81
CA GLY A 262 2.44 2.82 -12.06
C GLY A 262 1.96 4.25 -12.29
N LEU A 263 0.65 4.49 -12.17
CA LEU A 263 0.07 5.84 -12.25
C LEU A 263 0.61 6.76 -11.15
N ALA A 264 0.65 6.30 -9.90
CA ALA A 264 1.15 7.10 -8.78
C ALA A 264 2.60 7.55 -8.97
N ALA A 265 3.43 6.70 -9.59
CA ALA A 265 4.83 7.00 -9.87
C ALA A 265 5.02 8.01 -11.01
N TRP A 266 4.26 7.86 -12.09
CA TRP A 266 4.54 8.58 -13.34
C TRP A 266 3.57 9.70 -13.68
N VAL A 267 2.40 9.79 -13.04
CA VAL A 267 1.46 10.91 -13.25
C VAL A 267 2.11 12.28 -12.97
N PRO A 268 2.94 12.47 -11.92
CA PRO A 268 3.61 13.75 -11.75
C PRO A 268 4.49 14.12 -12.94
N SER A 269 5.36 13.23 -13.40
CA SER A 269 6.21 13.48 -14.58
C SER A 269 5.40 13.66 -15.85
N PHE A 270 4.28 12.96 -16.03
CA PHE A 270 3.37 13.16 -17.17
C PHE A 270 2.87 14.61 -17.23
N PHE A 271 2.38 15.15 -16.11
CA PHE A 271 1.91 16.54 -16.10
C PHE A 271 3.03 17.55 -16.31
N ILE A 272 4.20 17.30 -15.75
CA ILE A 272 5.38 18.18 -15.93
C ILE A 272 5.83 18.16 -17.39
N ARG A 273 5.99 16.96 -17.99
CA ARG A 273 6.53 16.81 -19.35
C ARG A 273 5.53 17.20 -20.45
N THR A 274 4.23 16.96 -20.24
CA THR A 274 3.18 17.16 -21.27
C THR A 274 2.60 18.56 -21.19
N PHE A 275 2.35 19.08 -19.98
CA PHE A 275 1.65 20.36 -19.79
C PHE A 275 2.54 21.47 -19.22
N GLY A 276 3.79 21.18 -18.88
CA GLY A 276 4.72 22.17 -18.33
C GLY A 276 4.38 22.65 -16.91
N LEU A 277 3.57 21.88 -16.17
CA LEU A 277 3.22 22.20 -14.79
C LEU A 277 4.41 22.01 -13.86
N THR A 278 4.43 22.74 -12.75
CA THR A 278 5.42 22.56 -11.69
C THR A 278 5.07 21.34 -10.82
N ALA A 279 6.06 20.72 -10.19
CA ALA A 279 5.86 19.64 -9.22
C ALA A 279 4.91 20.08 -8.08
N GLY A 280 4.94 21.37 -7.71
CA GLY A 280 4.06 21.97 -6.70
C GLY A 280 2.59 21.95 -7.10
N GLU A 281 2.26 22.33 -8.34
CA GLU A 281 0.89 22.34 -8.87
C GLU A 281 0.34 20.91 -8.98
N VAL A 282 1.16 20.02 -9.54
CA VAL A 282 0.77 18.62 -9.73
C VAL A 282 0.56 17.91 -8.39
N GLY A 283 1.53 18.01 -7.46
CA GLY A 283 1.44 17.33 -6.17
C GLY A 283 0.25 17.82 -5.33
N ARG A 284 -0.08 19.11 -5.40
CA ARG A 284 -1.27 19.66 -4.73
C ARG A 284 -2.56 19.08 -5.31
N THR A 285 -2.74 19.15 -6.62
CA THR A 285 -3.99 18.74 -7.27
C THR A 285 -4.15 17.22 -7.24
N PHE A 286 -3.13 16.47 -7.65
CA PHE A 286 -3.18 15.02 -7.66
C PHE A 286 -3.22 14.43 -6.24
N GLY A 287 -2.50 15.02 -5.29
CA GLY A 287 -2.56 14.64 -3.89
C GLY A 287 -3.95 14.79 -3.29
N LEU A 288 -4.67 15.88 -3.59
CA LEU A 288 -6.06 16.07 -3.16
C LEU A 288 -7.00 15.03 -3.78
N ILE A 289 -6.83 14.69 -5.06
CA ILE A 289 -7.61 13.62 -5.71
C ILE A 289 -7.42 12.31 -4.97
N ILE A 290 -6.18 11.88 -4.70
CA ILE A 290 -5.90 10.63 -3.99
C ILE A 290 -6.47 10.67 -2.57
N MET A 291 -6.28 11.76 -1.86
CA MET A 291 -6.68 11.93 -0.46
C MET A 291 -8.19 11.87 -0.26
N ILE A 292 -8.97 12.43 -1.20
CA ILE A 292 -10.44 12.51 -1.10
C ILE A 292 -11.08 11.31 -1.79
N VAL A 293 -10.69 11.02 -3.02
CA VAL A 293 -11.37 10.01 -3.86
C VAL A 293 -10.94 8.59 -3.52
N GLY A 294 -9.66 8.38 -3.12
CA GLY A 294 -9.14 7.06 -2.77
C GLY A 294 -9.91 6.36 -1.65
N PRO A 295 -10.11 7.00 -0.48
CA PRO A 295 -10.93 6.44 0.59
C PRO A 295 -12.37 6.15 0.16
N VAL A 296 -13.00 7.04 -0.61
CA VAL A 296 -14.38 6.87 -1.11
C VAL A 296 -14.50 5.60 -1.95
N GLY A 297 -13.58 5.37 -2.90
CA GLY A 297 -13.59 4.15 -3.71
C GLY A 297 -13.30 2.90 -2.89
N SER A 298 -12.33 2.95 -1.97
CA SER A 298 -11.99 1.80 -1.12
C SER A 298 -13.13 1.39 -0.18
N LEU A 299 -13.78 2.35 0.48
CA LEU A 299 -14.98 2.11 1.31
C LEU A 299 -16.16 1.65 0.45
N GLY A 300 -16.38 2.32 -0.69
CA GLY A 300 -17.42 1.98 -1.65
C GLY A 300 -17.32 0.53 -2.12
N SER A 301 -16.11 0.00 -2.27
CA SER A 301 -15.87 -1.39 -2.65
C SER A 301 -16.48 -2.37 -1.64
N GLY A 302 -16.27 -2.15 -0.33
CA GLY A 302 -16.87 -2.97 0.72
C GLY A 302 -18.39 -2.85 0.73
N LEU A 303 -18.90 -1.62 0.77
CA LEU A 303 -20.34 -1.35 0.85
C LEU A 303 -21.13 -1.89 -0.35
N LEU A 304 -20.63 -1.69 -1.56
CA LEU A 304 -21.25 -2.23 -2.78
C LEU A 304 -21.18 -3.76 -2.83
N GLY A 305 -20.04 -4.34 -2.43
CA GLY A 305 -19.88 -5.80 -2.35
C GLY A 305 -20.88 -6.43 -1.38
N ASP A 306 -21.06 -5.83 -0.21
CA ASP A 306 -22.01 -6.32 0.81
C ASP A 306 -23.48 -6.08 0.36
N ALA A 307 -23.79 -4.96 -0.29
CA ALA A 307 -25.09 -4.68 -0.86
C ALA A 307 -25.47 -5.66 -1.98
N LEU A 308 -24.53 -6.05 -2.84
CA LEU A 308 -24.79 -7.08 -3.86
C LEU A 308 -25.00 -8.45 -3.21
N LYS A 309 -24.24 -8.77 -2.17
CA LYS A 309 -24.36 -10.02 -1.44
C LYS A 309 -25.70 -10.14 -0.71
N SER A 310 -26.20 -9.05 -0.10
CA SER A 310 -27.53 -9.02 0.54
C SER A 310 -28.67 -9.19 -0.45
N ARG A 311 -28.46 -8.84 -1.73
CA ARG A 311 -29.38 -9.08 -2.85
C ARG A 311 -29.26 -10.50 -3.47
N GLY A 312 -28.53 -11.42 -2.84
CA GLY A 312 -28.38 -12.80 -3.28
C GLY A 312 -27.18 -13.09 -4.20
N LEU A 313 -26.39 -12.08 -4.58
CA LEU A 313 -25.19 -12.28 -5.41
C LEU A 313 -24.00 -12.66 -4.53
N ARG A 314 -23.82 -13.97 -4.29
CA ARG A 314 -22.77 -14.51 -3.40
C ARG A 314 -21.34 -14.13 -3.79
N ASN A 315 -21.10 -13.77 -5.05
CA ASN A 315 -19.84 -13.28 -5.62
C ASN A 315 -19.80 -11.75 -5.77
N GLY A 316 -20.68 -11.02 -5.06
CA GLY A 316 -20.85 -9.56 -5.20
C GLY A 316 -19.55 -8.76 -5.07
N ARG A 317 -18.66 -9.11 -4.13
CA ARG A 317 -17.37 -8.42 -3.95
C ARG A 317 -16.47 -8.58 -5.18
N LEU A 318 -16.40 -9.79 -5.74
CA LEU A 318 -15.60 -10.04 -6.93
C LEU A 318 -16.17 -9.33 -8.17
N ILE A 319 -17.50 -9.22 -8.27
CA ILE A 319 -18.17 -8.42 -9.32
C ILE A 319 -17.76 -6.94 -9.19
N VAL A 320 -17.80 -6.36 -7.98
CA VAL A 320 -17.41 -4.96 -7.74
C VAL A 320 -15.95 -4.72 -8.13
N MET A 321 -15.05 -5.65 -7.78
CA MET A 321 -13.62 -5.56 -8.16
C MET A 321 -13.44 -5.56 -9.68
N SER A 322 -14.07 -6.52 -10.36
CA SER A 322 -13.96 -6.65 -11.82
C SER A 322 -14.57 -5.47 -12.56
N ALA A 323 -15.76 -5.02 -12.13
CA ALA A 323 -16.43 -3.85 -12.71
C ALA A 323 -15.64 -2.56 -12.43
N GLY A 324 -15.08 -2.42 -11.23
CA GLY A 324 -14.22 -1.29 -10.90
C GLY A 324 -13.01 -1.19 -11.83
N ALA A 325 -12.29 -2.29 -12.05
CA ALA A 325 -11.17 -2.31 -12.99
C ALA A 325 -11.61 -2.00 -14.43
N LEU A 326 -12.74 -2.57 -14.88
CA LEU A 326 -13.28 -2.32 -16.21
C LEU A 326 -13.66 -0.85 -16.42
N CYS A 327 -14.34 -0.26 -15.43
CA CYS A 327 -14.75 1.14 -15.49
C CYS A 327 -13.56 2.11 -15.38
N ALA A 328 -12.51 1.76 -14.63
CA ALA A 328 -11.32 2.60 -14.52
C ALA A 328 -10.56 2.72 -15.85
N ALA A 329 -10.55 1.67 -16.68
CA ALA A 329 -9.74 1.62 -17.91
C ALA A 329 -10.03 2.76 -18.91
N PRO A 330 -11.28 3.05 -19.31
CA PRO A 330 -11.57 4.14 -20.26
C PRO A 330 -11.25 5.51 -19.69
N PHE A 331 -11.46 5.75 -18.36
CA PHE A 331 -11.09 7.01 -17.75
C PHE A 331 -9.58 7.20 -17.66
N ALA A 332 -8.83 6.12 -17.37
CA ALA A 332 -7.36 6.14 -17.40
C ALA A 332 -6.84 6.47 -18.80
N LEU A 333 -7.39 5.85 -19.83
CA LEU A 333 -7.03 6.16 -21.23
C LEU A 333 -7.34 7.63 -21.56
N ALA A 334 -8.55 8.07 -21.28
CA ALA A 334 -8.99 9.43 -21.58
C ALA A 334 -8.17 10.49 -20.80
N ALA A 335 -7.78 10.20 -19.56
CA ALA A 335 -6.93 11.11 -18.77
C ALA A 335 -5.54 11.29 -19.41
N MET A 336 -4.92 10.20 -19.90
CA MET A 336 -3.58 10.25 -20.48
C MET A 336 -3.57 10.85 -21.90
N THR A 337 -4.71 10.82 -22.60
CA THR A 337 -4.88 11.40 -23.95
C THR A 337 -5.55 12.76 -23.96
N ALA A 338 -5.82 13.36 -22.80
CA ALA A 338 -6.45 14.65 -22.66
C ALA A 338 -5.59 15.79 -23.23
N HIS A 339 -6.22 16.75 -23.88
CA HIS A 339 -5.53 17.90 -24.48
C HIS A 339 -5.22 19.03 -23.49
N THR A 340 -5.80 19.01 -22.30
CA THR A 340 -5.59 20.03 -21.26
C THR A 340 -5.32 19.39 -19.91
N ALA A 341 -4.48 20.02 -19.10
CA ALA A 341 -4.18 19.55 -17.75
C ALA A 341 -5.44 19.43 -16.88
N THR A 342 -6.37 20.39 -16.97
CA THR A 342 -7.63 20.37 -16.23
C THR A 342 -8.48 19.14 -16.60
N ALA A 343 -8.62 18.83 -17.89
CA ALA A 343 -9.36 17.66 -18.34
C ALA A 343 -8.69 16.36 -17.85
N ALA A 344 -7.36 16.29 -17.89
CA ALA A 344 -6.61 15.14 -17.38
C ALA A 344 -6.85 14.95 -15.88
N PHE A 345 -6.79 15.99 -15.04
CA PHE A 345 -7.08 15.91 -13.60
C PHE A 345 -8.53 15.50 -13.32
N VAL A 346 -9.50 16.05 -14.03
CA VAL A 346 -10.93 15.72 -13.89
C VAL A 346 -11.16 14.23 -14.21
N LEU A 347 -10.51 13.70 -15.24
CA LEU A 347 -10.61 12.29 -15.64
C LEU A 347 -9.81 11.35 -14.72
N LEU A 348 -8.76 11.83 -14.05
CA LEU A 348 -8.05 11.07 -13.02
C LEU A 348 -8.90 10.82 -11.78
N ALA A 349 -9.84 11.69 -11.42
CA ALA A 349 -10.70 11.47 -10.26
C ALA A 349 -11.55 10.19 -10.39
N PRO A 350 -12.36 9.98 -11.46
CA PRO A 350 -13.04 8.69 -11.65
C PRO A 350 -12.06 7.52 -11.88
N THR A 351 -10.89 7.75 -12.48
CA THR A 351 -9.86 6.71 -12.59
C THR A 351 -9.45 6.20 -11.21
N VAL A 352 -9.10 7.09 -10.28
CA VAL A 352 -8.71 6.74 -8.91
C VAL A 352 -9.89 6.11 -8.17
N LEU A 353 -11.11 6.63 -8.31
CA LEU A 353 -12.32 6.08 -7.69
C LEU A 353 -12.53 4.61 -8.05
N PHE A 354 -12.62 4.31 -9.33
CA PHE A 354 -12.90 2.97 -9.81
C PHE A 354 -11.72 2.01 -9.58
N LEU A 355 -10.50 2.51 -9.63
CA LEU A 355 -9.30 1.72 -9.39
C LEU A 355 -9.17 1.33 -7.90
N THR A 356 -9.44 2.25 -6.97
CA THR A 356 -9.46 1.95 -5.53
C THR A 356 -10.67 1.08 -5.16
N LEU A 357 -11.77 1.19 -5.87
CA LEU A 357 -12.92 0.30 -5.79
C LEU A 357 -12.55 -1.13 -6.25
N ALA A 358 -11.74 -1.29 -7.28
CA ALA A 358 -11.25 -2.59 -7.74
C ALA A 358 -10.34 -3.30 -6.70
N ILE A 359 -9.58 -2.54 -5.92
CA ILE A 359 -8.60 -3.09 -4.95
C ILE A 359 -9.24 -3.30 -3.56
N GLY A 360 -10.16 -2.44 -3.15
CA GLY A 360 -10.63 -2.31 -1.77
C GLY A 360 -11.20 -3.59 -1.16
N SER A 361 -11.95 -4.40 -1.92
CA SER A 361 -12.52 -5.67 -1.44
C SER A 361 -11.58 -6.88 -1.59
N GLY A 362 -10.39 -6.70 -2.16
CA GLY A 362 -9.48 -7.81 -2.46
C GLY A 362 -9.18 -8.72 -1.27
N PRO A 363 -8.71 -8.20 -0.12
CA PRO A 363 -8.43 -9.01 1.06
C PRO A 363 -9.66 -9.78 1.56
N ALA A 364 -10.82 -9.13 1.60
CA ALA A 364 -12.07 -9.76 2.06
C ALA A 364 -12.54 -10.87 1.10
N THR A 365 -12.42 -10.65 -0.21
CA THR A 365 -12.76 -11.63 -1.24
C THR A 365 -11.89 -12.89 -1.11
N LEU A 366 -10.59 -12.75 -0.89
CA LEU A 366 -9.68 -13.88 -0.67
C LEU A 366 -9.96 -14.61 0.64
N GLN A 367 -10.32 -13.90 1.71
CA GLN A 367 -10.65 -14.49 3.00
C GLN A 367 -11.95 -15.31 2.96
N GLU A 368 -12.93 -14.92 2.13
CA GLU A 368 -14.20 -15.65 1.98
C GLU A 368 -14.03 -17.06 1.42
N ILE A 369 -13.05 -17.27 0.56
CA ILE A 369 -12.74 -18.58 -0.02
C ILE A 369 -11.66 -19.33 0.73
N THR A 370 -11.16 -18.81 1.84
CA THR A 370 -10.03 -19.40 2.58
C THR A 370 -10.45 -19.81 4.00
N PRO A 371 -10.17 -21.05 4.43
CA PRO A 371 -10.42 -21.50 5.80
C PRO A 371 -9.75 -20.59 6.83
N ASN A 372 -10.41 -20.37 7.98
CA ASN A 372 -9.94 -19.46 9.02
C ASN A 372 -8.46 -19.69 9.41
N ARG A 373 -8.06 -20.98 9.52
CA ARG A 373 -6.69 -21.39 9.88
C ARG A 373 -5.62 -21.01 8.86
N MET A 374 -6.02 -20.74 7.59
CA MET A 374 -5.11 -20.48 6.47
C MET A 374 -5.16 -19.02 5.98
N ARG A 375 -6.04 -18.18 6.55
CA ARG A 375 -6.22 -16.78 6.12
C ARG A 375 -4.96 -15.94 6.21
N GLY A 376 -4.14 -16.16 7.26
CA GLY A 376 -2.86 -15.46 7.40
C GLY A 376 -1.89 -15.76 6.27
N MET A 377 -1.78 -17.04 5.87
CA MET A 377 -0.92 -17.45 4.76
C MET A 377 -1.43 -16.88 3.42
N GLN A 378 -2.75 -16.93 3.18
CA GLN A 378 -3.36 -16.34 2.00
C GLN A 378 -3.11 -14.83 1.91
N HIS A 379 -3.26 -14.12 3.03
CA HIS A 379 -2.96 -12.69 3.09
C HIS A 379 -1.50 -12.39 2.78
N ALA A 380 -0.57 -13.18 3.33
CA ALA A 380 0.86 -13.03 3.07
C ALA A 380 1.20 -13.22 1.57
N VAL A 381 0.61 -14.22 0.91
CA VAL A 381 0.76 -14.44 -0.54
C VAL A 381 0.21 -13.26 -1.34
N ALA A 382 -0.96 -12.75 -0.98
CA ALA A 382 -1.58 -11.61 -1.65
C ALA A 382 -0.71 -10.32 -1.52
N VAL A 383 -0.25 -10.02 -0.30
CA VAL A 383 0.61 -8.85 -0.04
C VAL A 383 1.95 -8.98 -0.78
N LEU A 384 2.54 -10.18 -0.79
CA LEU A 384 3.78 -10.42 -1.53
C LEU A 384 3.59 -10.18 -3.04
N ALA A 385 2.51 -10.68 -3.63
CA ALA A 385 2.19 -10.48 -5.05
C ALA A 385 1.95 -8.98 -5.36
N VAL A 386 1.17 -8.29 -4.54
CA VAL A 386 0.89 -6.86 -4.69
C VAL A 386 2.17 -6.03 -4.55
N ASN A 387 3.06 -6.36 -3.61
CA ASN A 387 4.31 -5.63 -3.43
C ASN A 387 5.29 -5.90 -4.57
N LEU A 388 5.61 -7.17 -4.86
CA LEU A 388 6.64 -7.48 -5.86
C LEU A 388 6.20 -7.17 -7.29
N ILE A 389 4.97 -7.53 -7.65
CA ILE A 389 4.45 -7.35 -9.01
C ILE A 389 3.80 -5.97 -9.12
N GLY A 390 2.88 -5.62 -8.20
CA GLY A 390 2.16 -4.35 -8.25
C GLY A 390 3.09 -3.16 -8.10
N LEU A 391 3.67 -3.02 -6.90
CA LEU A 391 4.55 -1.88 -6.56
C LEU A 391 5.91 -1.99 -7.27
N GLY A 392 6.49 -3.19 -7.37
CA GLY A 392 7.81 -3.37 -7.98
C GLY A 392 7.79 -3.17 -9.49
N LEU A 393 6.90 -3.86 -10.20
CA LEU A 393 6.90 -3.86 -11.67
C LEU A 393 6.00 -2.79 -12.30
N GLY A 394 5.03 -2.21 -11.54
CA GLY A 394 4.12 -1.19 -12.07
C GLY A 394 4.85 0.03 -12.66
N PRO A 395 5.64 0.75 -11.87
CA PRO A 395 6.45 1.85 -12.38
C PRO A 395 7.45 1.42 -13.46
N THR A 396 8.07 0.24 -13.29
CA THR A 396 9.10 -0.28 -14.20
C THR A 396 8.54 -0.61 -15.58
N LEU A 397 7.33 -1.17 -15.69
CA LEU A 397 6.69 -1.44 -16.96
C LEU A 397 6.49 -0.17 -17.79
N ILE A 398 6.02 0.91 -17.16
CA ILE A 398 5.79 2.20 -17.84
C ILE A 398 7.12 2.78 -18.31
N ALA A 399 8.15 2.74 -17.46
CA ALA A 399 9.49 3.22 -17.82
C ALA A 399 10.10 2.44 -18.99
N LEU A 400 10.01 1.10 -18.96
CA LEU A 400 10.50 0.27 -20.06
C LEU A 400 9.78 0.56 -21.39
N LEU A 401 8.47 0.82 -21.35
CA LEU A 401 7.75 1.25 -22.56
C LEU A 401 8.28 2.59 -23.06
N THR A 402 8.54 3.54 -22.19
CA THR A 402 9.06 4.86 -22.57
C THR A 402 10.47 4.76 -23.14
N ASP A 403 11.40 4.07 -22.44
CA ASP A 403 12.82 4.02 -22.81
C ASP A 403 13.11 3.07 -24.00
N LEU A 404 12.45 1.90 -24.05
CA LEU A 404 12.80 0.86 -25.01
C LEU A 404 11.87 0.80 -26.21
N VAL A 405 10.55 1.02 -26.01
CA VAL A 405 9.56 0.91 -27.09
C VAL A 405 9.40 2.24 -27.79
N PHE A 406 9.07 3.30 -27.06
CA PHE A 406 8.83 4.63 -27.64
C PHE A 406 10.12 5.43 -27.82
N ARG A 407 11.16 5.16 -27.03
CA ARG A 407 12.50 5.79 -27.09
C ARG A 407 12.46 7.32 -27.07
N ASP A 408 11.46 7.88 -26.39
CA ASP A 408 11.23 9.31 -26.28
C ASP A 408 10.53 9.62 -24.95
N GLU A 409 11.20 10.32 -24.06
CA GLU A 409 10.66 10.70 -22.75
C GLU A 409 9.41 11.59 -22.84
N ARG A 410 9.26 12.35 -23.95
CA ARG A 410 8.06 13.15 -24.21
C ARG A 410 6.83 12.29 -24.49
N ARG A 411 7.02 11.02 -24.86
CA ARG A 411 5.95 10.03 -25.09
C ARG A 411 5.54 9.24 -23.85
N LEU A 412 5.94 9.70 -22.64
CA LEU A 412 5.50 9.10 -21.39
C LEU A 412 3.97 8.97 -21.31
N TRP A 413 3.22 9.97 -21.83
CA TRP A 413 1.77 9.91 -21.92
C TRP A 413 1.26 8.67 -22.66
N LEU A 414 1.96 8.26 -23.74
CA LEU A 414 1.60 7.07 -24.53
C LEU A 414 1.90 5.78 -23.78
N SER A 415 3.03 5.72 -23.04
CA SER A 415 3.36 4.59 -22.18
C SER A 415 2.29 4.39 -21.10
N LEU A 416 1.82 5.47 -20.48
CA LEU A 416 0.73 5.47 -19.50
C LEU A 416 -0.61 5.08 -20.14
N ALA A 417 -0.94 5.64 -21.32
CA ALA A 417 -2.17 5.35 -22.06
C ALA A 417 -2.27 3.89 -22.52
N VAL A 418 -1.14 3.22 -22.76
CA VAL A 418 -1.09 1.80 -23.10
C VAL A 418 -1.07 0.93 -21.84
N ALA A 419 -0.17 1.19 -20.88
CA ALA A 419 0.05 0.30 -19.75
C ALA A 419 -1.13 0.29 -18.77
N ALA A 420 -1.58 1.47 -18.31
CA ALA A 420 -2.56 1.53 -17.24
C ALA A 420 -3.92 0.91 -17.63
N PRO A 421 -4.53 1.26 -18.79
CA PRO A 421 -5.78 0.62 -19.22
C PRO A 421 -5.62 -0.87 -19.49
N SER A 422 -4.51 -1.31 -20.11
CA SER A 422 -4.26 -2.73 -20.40
C SER A 422 -4.19 -3.56 -19.12
N LEU A 423 -3.48 -3.08 -18.09
CA LEU A 423 -3.41 -3.74 -16.78
C LEU A 423 -4.78 -3.83 -16.12
N LEU A 424 -5.61 -2.80 -16.24
CA LEU A 424 -6.98 -2.77 -15.70
C LEU A 424 -7.90 -3.75 -16.44
N LEU A 425 -7.78 -3.86 -17.77
CA LEU A 425 -8.53 -4.83 -18.56
C LEU A 425 -8.12 -6.27 -18.21
N VAL A 426 -6.83 -6.54 -18.04
CA VAL A 426 -6.33 -7.84 -17.59
C VAL A 426 -6.84 -8.15 -16.18
N SER A 427 -6.80 -7.17 -15.27
CA SER A 427 -7.37 -7.29 -13.91
C SER A 427 -8.85 -7.67 -13.96
N SER A 428 -9.65 -6.93 -14.73
CA SER A 428 -11.07 -7.23 -14.92
C SER A 428 -11.29 -8.63 -15.52
N GLY A 429 -10.53 -8.99 -16.56
CA GLY A 429 -10.58 -10.31 -17.16
C GLY A 429 -10.31 -11.45 -16.19
N CYS A 430 -9.28 -11.32 -15.36
CA CYS A 430 -8.99 -12.27 -14.29
C CYS A 430 -10.15 -12.40 -13.31
N GLY A 431 -10.74 -11.27 -12.89
CA GLY A 431 -11.89 -11.26 -11.99
C GLY A 431 -13.13 -11.89 -12.60
N LEU A 432 -13.44 -11.63 -13.87
CA LEU A 432 -14.57 -12.23 -14.59
C LEU A 432 -14.38 -13.74 -14.77
N LEU A 433 -13.18 -14.19 -15.12
CA LEU A 433 -12.84 -15.61 -15.21
C LEU A 433 -12.94 -16.33 -13.85
N ALA A 434 -12.70 -15.61 -12.76
CA ALA A 434 -12.79 -16.15 -11.41
C ALA A 434 -14.24 -16.34 -10.91
N LEU A 435 -15.26 -15.71 -11.52
CA LEU A 435 -16.64 -15.68 -11.00
C LEU A 435 -17.21 -17.09 -10.75
N ARG A 436 -17.07 -18.01 -11.72
CA ARG A 436 -17.57 -19.38 -11.58
C ARG A 436 -16.74 -20.23 -10.59
N PRO A 437 -15.39 -20.28 -10.70
CA PRO A 437 -14.54 -20.97 -9.74
C PRO A 437 -14.72 -20.46 -8.30
N TYR A 438 -15.02 -19.19 -8.12
CA TYR A 438 -15.25 -18.56 -6.81
C TYR A 438 -16.50 -19.13 -6.11
N LEU A 439 -17.61 -19.25 -6.83
CA LEU A 439 -18.84 -19.86 -6.30
C LEU A 439 -18.61 -21.31 -5.88
N GLY A 440 -17.90 -22.10 -6.69
CA GLY A 440 -17.50 -23.47 -6.33
C GLY A 440 -16.58 -23.54 -5.11
N GLY A 441 -15.69 -22.54 -4.92
CA GLY A 441 -14.87 -22.41 -3.72
C GLY A 441 -15.69 -22.16 -2.45
N LEU A 442 -16.68 -21.28 -2.53
CA LEU A 442 -17.61 -21.00 -1.42
C LEU A 442 -18.44 -22.23 -1.03
N GLU A 443 -18.89 -23.04 -1.99
CA GLU A 443 -19.67 -24.26 -1.74
C GLU A 443 -18.82 -25.33 -1.05
N ARG A 444 -17.60 -25.54 -1.53
CA ARG A 444 -16.65 -26.49 -0.90
C ARG A 444 -16.31 -26.13 0.55
N LEU A 445 -16.24 -24.84 0.88
CA LEU A 445 -16.00 -24.42 2.27
C LEU A 445 -17.22 -24.70 3.15
N ARG A 446 -18.45 -24.46 2.66
CA ARG A 446 -19.68 -24.74 3.41
C ARG A 446 -19.85 -26.23 3.71
N SER A 447 -19.67 -27.07 2.71
CA SER A 447 -19.78 -28.52 2.90
C SER A 447 -18.77 -29.11 3.90
N ARG A 448 -17.61 -28.44 4.10
CA ARG A 448 -16.63 -28.81 5.11
C ARG A 448 -16.94 -28.27 6.52
N SER A 449 -17.77 -27.23 6.64
CA SER A 449 -18.20 -26.72 7.96
C SER A 449 -19.38 -27.48 8.50
N ASP A 450 -20.14 -28.18 7.63
CA ASP A 450 -21.33 -28.94 7.95
C ASP A 450 -21.03 -30.44 8.18
N ALA A 451 -19.78 -30.87 7.87
CA ALA A 451 -19.25 -32.24 8.13
C ALA A 451 -18.30 -32.21 9.34
#